data_60575f46867c22e3012094e18e447416
#
_entry.id   60575f46867c22e3012094e18e447416
#
_cell.length_a   1.000
_cell.length_b   1.000
_cell.length_c   1.000
_cell.angle_alpha   90.00
_cell.angle_beta   90.00
_cell.angle_gamma   90.00
#
_symmetry.space_group_name_H-M   'P 1'
#
loop_
_entity.id
_entity.type
_entity.pdbx_description
1 polymer ?
#
loop_
_entity_poly.entity_id
_entity_poly.type
_entity_poly.pdbx_seq_one_letter_code
_entity_poly.pdbx_strand_id
1 'polypeptide(L)'
;VYVLQNWLGPILFSGFEIGAPIMTGNKVTTQVLQNNPVKWAYAYNLATFEKKQVRNRNSWDITAVLCAVRNPENYFYVVGGGTFVCHPDGSNTWDPDVDSGHAFLVHKYPWQKIADILDDLMTYEP
;
A
#
# COMPACT_ATOMS: atom_id res chain seq x y z
N VAL A 1 -1.25 17.20 -8.71
CA VAL A 1 -1.39 18.65 -8.44
C VAL A 1 -2.84 18.99 -8.08
N TYR A 2 -3.82 18.79 -8.99
CA TYR A 2 -5.22 19.24 -8.78
C TYR A 2 -5.86 18.69 -7.48
N VAL A 3 -5.70 17.39 -7.18
CA VAL A 3 -6.25 16.78 -5.97
C VAL A 3 -5.67 17.44 -4.71
N LEU A 4 -4.35 17.62 -4.65
CA LEU A 4 -3.68 18.22 -3.48
C LEU A 4 -4.09 19.68 -3.24
N GLN A 5 -4.41 20.42 -4.32
CA GLN A 5 -4.85 21.81 -4.23
C GLN A 5 -6.31 21.97 -3.79
N ASN A 6 -7.13 20.94 -3.94
CA ASN A 6 -8.58 21.01 -3.71
C ASN A 6 -9.06 20.06 -2.60
N TRP A 7 -8.21 19.20 -2.08
CA TRP A 7 -8.54 18.34 -0.95
C TRP A 7 -8.41 19.10 0.37
N LEU A 8 -9.48 19.12 1.16
CA LEU A 8 -9.55 19.91 2.39
C LEU A 8 -9.28 19.10 3.67
N GLY A 9 -9.06 17.81 3.56
CA GLY A 9 -8.82 16.91 4.69
C GLY A 9 -7.36 16.47 4.82
N PRO A 10 -7.02 15.75 5.88
CA PRO A 10 -5.69 15.17 6.02
C PRO A 10 -5.44 14.13 4.92
N ILE A 11 -4.17 13.97 4.55
CA ILE A 11 -3.74 12.98 3.55
C ILE A 11 -2.59 12.16 4.14
N LEU A 12 -2.73 10.84 4.09
CA LEU A 12 -1.66 9.89 4.41
C LEU A 12 -1.11 9.27 3.13
N PHE A 13 0.17 9.49 2.86
CA PHE A 13 0.86 8.96 1.68
C PHE A 13 1.52 7.62 2.00
N SER A 14 1.19 6.60 1.21
CA SER A 14 1.95 5.36 1.12
C SER A 14 2.86 5.46 -0.10
N GLY A 15 4.12 5.80 0.11
CA GLY A 15 5.09 6.00 -0.96
C GLY A 15 5.43 4.70 -1.71
N PHE A 16 6.08 4.84 -2.87
CA PHE A 16 6.53 3.69 -3.66
C PHE A 16 7.37 2.72 -2.83
N GLU A 17 8.28 3.24 -2.02
CA GLU A 17 9.20 2.51 -1.15
C GLU A 17 8.49 1.65 -0.09
N ILE A 18 7.25 2.01 0.29
CA ILE A 18 6.48 1.26 1.29
C ILE A 18 5.99 -0.07 0.72
N GLY A 19 5.32 -0.04 -0.42
CA GLY A 19 4.72 -1.24 -1.02
C GLY A 19 5.66 -2.07 -1.88
N ALA A 20 6.75 -1.47 -2.39
CA ALA A 20 7.68 -2.14 -3.28
C ALA A 20 8.30 -3.42 -2.70
N PRO A 21 8.79 -3.45 -1.44
CA PRO A 21 9.37 -4.65 -0.86
C PRO A 21 8.34 -5.61 -0.23
N ILE A 22 7.09 -5.16 -0.03
CA ILE A 22 6.02 -5.99 0.54
C ILE A 22 5.41 -6.84 -0.58
N MET A 23 5.69 -8.13 -0.56
CA MET A 23 5.32 -9.05 -1.64
C MET A 23 4.21 -9.99 -1.17
N THR A 24 3.01 -9.90 -1.77
CA THR A 24 1.82 -10.71 -1.43
C THR A 24 1.22 -11.39 -2.64
N GLY A 25 0.28 -12.33 -2.40
CA GLY A 25 -0.53 -12.98 -3.44
C GLY A 25 -0.30 -14.48 -3.58
N ASN A 26 0.88 -15.01 -3.23
CA ASN A 26 1.12 -16.44 -3.31
C ASN A 26 0.16 -17.22 -2.41
N LYS A 27 -0.05 -16.76 -1.17
CA LYS A 27 -0.92 -17.45 -0.21
C LYS A 27 -2.36 -17.48 -0.70
N VAL A 28 -2.92 -16.33 -1.11
CA VAL A 28 -4.30 -16.26 -1.59
C VAL A 28 -4.52 -17.07 -2.87
N THR A 29 -3.55 -17.12 -3.78
CA THR A 29 -3.68 -17.87 -5.03
C THR A 29 -3.56 -19.38 -4.85
N THR A 30 -2.84 -19.85 -3.83
CA THR A 30 -2.55 -21.27 -3.62
C THR A 30 -3.37 -21.92 -2.52
N GLN A 31 -3.79 -21.19 -1.49
CA GLN A 31 -4.40 -21.76 -0.30
C GLN A 31 -5.93 -21.52 -0.23
N VAL A 32 -6.44 -20.45 -0.82
CA VAL A 32 -7.88 -20.18 -0.85
C VAL A 32 -8.57 -21.10 -1.86
N LEU A 33 -9.63 -21.78 -1.43
CA LEU A 33 -10.25 -22.84 -2.20
C LEU A 33 -11.02 -22.31 -3.42
N GLN A 34 -12.11 -21.57 -3.28
CA GLN A 34 -12.90 -21.08 -4.42
C GLN A 34 -13.69 -19.81 -4.07
N ASN A 35 -14.14 -19.09 -5.11
CA ASN A 35 -15.01 -17.91 -5.02
C ASN A 35 -14.46 -16.68 -4.28
N ASN A 36 -13.15 -16.58 -4.15
CA ASN A 36 -12.53 -15.40 -3.58
C ASN A 36 -12.12 -14.42 -4.71
N PRO A 37 -12.68 -13.20 -4.76
CA PRO A 37 -12.39 -12.23 -5.82
C PRO A 37 -10.93 -11.77 -5.81
N VAL A 38 -10.29 -11.72 -4.64
CA VAL A 38 -8.87 -11.36 -4.52
C VAL A 38 -7.99 -12.43 -5.17
N LYS A 39 -8.29 -13.72 -4.94
CA LYS A 39 -7.62 -14.84 -5.63
C LYS A 39 -7.73 -14.70 -7.14
N TRP A 40 -8.91 -14.40 -7.65
CA TRP A 40 -9.14 -14.22 -9.09
C TRP A 40 -8.32 -13.06 -9.66
N ALA A 41 -8.32 -11.92 -8.99
CA ALA A 41 -7.57 -10.74 -9.41
C ALA A 41 -6.06 -11.02 -9.46
N TYR A 42 -5.51 -11.62 -8.42
CA TYR A 42 -4.09 -12.01 -8.39
C TYR A 42 -3.74 -13.04 -9.46
N ALA A 43 -4.52 -14.12 -9.57
CA ALA A 43 -4.27 -15.17 -10.55
C ALA A 43 -4.30 -14.63 -11.98
N TYR A 44 -5.30 -13.80 -12.31
CA TYR A 44 -5.40 -13.15 -13.61
C TYR A 44 -4.23 -12.21 -13.90
N ASN A 45 -3.88 -11.37 -12.95
CA ASN A 45 -2.78 -10.41 -13.10
C ASN A 45 -1.44 -11.13 -13.32
N LEU A 46 -1.14 -12.12 -12.47
CA LEU A 46 0.11 -12.89 -12.56
C LEU A 46 0.22 -13.65 -13.90
N ALA A 47 -0.87 -14.26 -14.35
CA ALA A 47 -0.88 -14.99 -15.60
C ALA A 47 -0.75 -14.08 -16.83
N THR A 48 -1.42 -12.91 -16.81
CA THR A 48 -1.56 -12.06 -17.98
C THR A 48 -0.38 -11.09 -18.14
N PHE A 49 0.03 -10.44 -17.07
CA PHE A 49 0.97 -9.32 -17.14
C PHE A 49 2.39 -9.68 -16.69
N GLU A 50 2.52 -10.49 -15.65
CA GLU A 50 3.85 -10.78 -15.12
C GLU A 50 4.59 -11.86 -15.92
N LYS A 51 3.88 -12.76 -16.62
CA LYS A 51 4.44 -13.88 -17.41
C LYS A 51 5.58 -14.65 -16.72
N LYS A 52 5.66 -14.52 -15.40
CA LYS A 52 6.69 -15.11 -14.54
C LYS A 52 6.01 -16.10 -13.60
N GLN A 53 6.76 -17.12 -13.20
CA GLN A 53 6.32 -18.06 -12.15
C GLN A 53 6.33 -17.44 -10.74
N VAL A 54 6.56 -16.14 -10.62
CA VAL A 54 6.53 -15.42 -9.35
C VAL A 54 5.07 -15.29 -8.92
N ARG A 55 4.74 -15.89 -7.80
CA ARG A 55 3.37 -15.95 -7.25
C ARG A 55 3.04 -14.79 -6.33
N ASN A 56 3.94 -13.85 -6.16
CA ASN A 56 3.76 -12.64 -5.37
C ASN A 56 3.88 -11.39 -6.24
N ARG A 57 3.22 -10.33 -5.80
CA ARG A 57 3.26 -9.00 -6.40
C ARG A 57 3.50 -7.94 -5.33
N ASN A 58 4.13 -6.84 -5.71
CA ASN A 58 4.29 -5.67 -4.86
C ASN A 58 2.94 -5.14 -4.39
N SER A 59 2.89 -4.66 -3.15
CA SER A 59 1.63 -4.37 -2.42
C SER A 59 1.41 -2.89 -2.18
N TRP A 60 1.54 -2.05 -3.22
CA TRP A 60 1.39 -0.60 -3.08
C TRP A 60 0.00 -0.19 -2.60
N ASP A 61 -1.05 -0.57 -3.34
CA ASP A 61 -2.42 -0.14 -3.06
C ASP A 61 -2.98 -0.79 -1.80
N ILE A 62 -2.68 -2.08 -1.58
CA ILE A 62 -3.20 -2.79 -0.41
C ILE A 62 -2.58 -2.33 0.90
N THR A 63 -1.36 -1.77 0.91
CA THR A 63 -0.80 -1.11 2.10
C THR A 63 -1.57 0.16 2.44
N ALA A 64 -1.96 0.95 1.44
CA ALA A 64 -2.81 2.11 1.63
C ALA A 64 -4.20 1.72 2.16
N VAL A 65 -4.81 0.66 1.60
CA VAL A 65 -6.09 0.13 2.10
C VAL A 65 -5.98 -0.35 3.54
N LEU A 66 -4.90 -1.05 3.92
CA LEU A 66 -4.66 -1.47 5.30
C LEU A 66 -4.69 -0.26 6.26
N CYS A 67 -4.02 0.83 5.88
CA CYS A 67 -3.97 2.05 6.66
C CYS A 67 -5.31 2.83 6.69
N ALA A 68 -6.14 2.68 5.67
CA ALA A 68 -7.46 3.30 5.63
C ALA A 68 -8.49 2.60 6.53
N VAL A 69 -8.37 1.28 6.72
CA VAL A 69 -9.35 0.48 7.49
C VAL A 69 -8.87 0.12 8.89
N ARG A 70 -7.60 0.32 9.19
CA ARG A 70 -7.00 0.04 10.50
C ARG A 70 -6.06 1.16 10.90
N ASN A 71 -5.77 1.30 12.20
CA ASN A 71 -4.81 2.31 12.65
C ASN A 71 -3.42 2.03 12.03
N PRO A 72 -2.88 2.95 11.18
CA PRO A 72 -1.61 2.77 10.49
C PRO A 72 -0.42 2.62 11.46
N GLU A 73 -0.47 3.24 12.65
CA GLU A 73 0.59 3.18 13.64
C GLU A 73 0.84 1.77 14.20
N ASN A 74 -0.12 0.84 14.03
CA ASN A 74 0.07 -0.57 14.37
C ASN A 74 1.04 -1.27 13.40
N TYR A 75 1.29 -0.71 12.22
CA TYR A 75 2.04 -1.34 11.13
C TYR A 75 3.26 -0.54 10.68
N PHE A 76 3.15 0.79 10.70
CA PHE A 76 4.14 1.71 10.20
C PHE A 76 4.40 2.82 11.21
N TYR A 77 5.50 3.53 11.06
CA TYR A 77 5.61 4.87 11.61
C TYR A 77 4.85 5.84 10.70
N VAL A 78 4.14 6.79 11.30
CA VAL A 78 3.45 7.87 10.59
C VAL A 78 4.22 9.16 10.89
N VAL A 79 4.76 9.77 9.85
CA VAL A 79 5.49 11.04 9.96
C VAL A 79 4.63 12.13 9.35
N GLY A 80 4.21 13.07 10.18
CA GLY A 80 3.37 14.22 9.82
C GLY A 80 4.07 15.54 10.09
N GLY A 81 3.29 16.62 10.08
CA GLY A 81 3.78 17.97 10.39
C GLY A 81 4.49 18.62 9.21
N GLY A 82 4.07 18.33 7.98
CA GLY A 82 4.63 18.92 6.78
C GLY A 82 3.65 18.89 5.61
N THR A 83 4.14 19.19 4.43
CA THR A 83 3.36 19.23 3.18
C THR A 83 4.04 18.42 2.08
N PHE A 84 3.29 17.52 1.47
CA PHE A 84 3.68 16.88 0.22
C PHE A 84 3.42 17.85 -0.93
N VAL A 85 4.47 18.25 -1.61
CA VAL A 85 4.44 19.16 -2.76
C VAL A 85 4.64 18.38 -4.04
N CYS A 86 3.69 18.46 -4.96
CA CYS A 86 3.76 17.86 -6.29
C CYS A 86 4.06 18.94 -7.32
N HIS A 87 5.16 18.80 -8.05
CA HIS A 87 5.61 19.73 -9.07
C HIS A 87 4.96 19.47 -10.44
N PRO A 88 4.93 20.47 -11.34
CA PRO A 88 4.31 20.31 -12.68
C PRO A 88 4.95 19.21 -13.56
N ASP A 89 6.21 18.87 -13.32
CA ASP A 89 6.92 17.80 -14.02
C ASP A 89 6.64 16.39 -13.47
N GLY A 90 5.77 16.31 -12.45
CA GLY A 90 5.42 15.06 -11.77
C GLY A 90 6.36 14.65 -10.63
N SER A 91 7.45 15.37 -10.41
CA SER A 91 8.29 15.17 -9.24
C SER A 91 7.59 15.63 -7.96
N ASN A 92 8.10 15.21 -6.82
CA ASN A 92 7.55 15.62 -5.52
C ASN A 92 8.66 15.86 -4.50
N THR A 93 8.33 16.68 -3.50
CA THR A 93 9.17 16.98 -2.35
C THR A 93 8.33 17.03 -1.09
N TRP A 94 8.98 16.86 0.06
CA TRP A 94 8.38 17.11 1.36
C TRP A 94 8.87 18.46 1.90
N ASP A 95 7.93 19.33 2.27
CA ASP A 95 8.18 20.60 2.92
C ASP A 95 7.86 20.47 4.41
N PRO A 96 8.87 20.47 5.30
CA PRO A 96 8.66 20.34 6.73
C PRO A 96 8.25 21.67 7.41
N ASP A 97 8.37 22.79 6.71
CA ASP A 97 8.14 24.13 7.28
C ASP A 97 6.66 24.56 7.18
N VAL A 98 5.87 23.85 6.39
CA VAL A 98 4.44 24.12 6.19
C VAL A 98 3.62 22.87 6.51
N ASP A 99 2.81 22.92 7.55
CA ASP A 99 1.92 21.81 7.92
C ASP A 99 0.54 21.97 7.25
N SER A 100 0.27 21.12 6.27
CA SER A 100 -1.03 21.03 5.58
C SER A 100 -1.87 19.81 6.03
N GLY A 101 -1.53 19.20 7.17
CA GLY A 101 -2.18 17.98 7.63
C GLY A 101 -1.79 16.75 6.81
N HIS A 102 -0.66 16.81 6.09
CA HIS A 102 -0.12 15.69 5.36
C HIS A 102 0.79 14.83 6.25
N ALA A 103 0.78 13.53 5.97
CA ALA A 103 1.67 12.57 6.61
C ALA A 103 2.10 11.50 5.61
N PHE A 104 3.21 10.82 5.89
CA PHE A 104 3.68 9.70 5.09
C PHE A 104 4.11 8.52 5.98
N LEU A 105 4.09 7.34 5.38
CA LEU A 105 4.45 6.10 6.05
C LEU A 105 5.97 5.87 6.00
N VAL A 106 6.49 5.29 7.09
CA VAL A 106 7.87 4.78 7.18
C VAL A 106 7.82 3.37 7.75
N HIS A 107 8.66 2.48 7.23
CA HIS A 107 8.72 1.10 7.70
C HIS A 107 9.04 1.02 9.20
N LYS A 108 8.21 0.26 9.93
CA LYS A 108 8.35 0.00 11.37
C LYS A 108 8.82 -1.42 11.65
N TYR A 109 8.43 -2.34 10.78
CA TYR A 109 8.72 -3.77 10.89
C TYR A 109 9.38 -4.32 9.63
N PRO A 110 10.00 -5.50 9.69
CA PRO A 110 10.42 -6.20 8.47
C PRO A 110 9.25 -6.36 7.50
N TRP A 111 9.52 -6.17 6.23
CA TRP A 111 8.51 -6.19 5.15
C TRP A 111 7.68 -7.47 5.12
N GLN A 112 8.32 -8.61 5.41
CA GLN A 112 7.65 -9.90 5.44
C GLN A 112 6.54 -9.95 6.48
N LYS A 113 6.71 -9.31 7.64
CA LYS A 113 5.67 -9.26 8.67
C LYS A 113 4.40 -8.55 8.17
N ILE A 114 4.55 -7.48 7.40
CA ILE A 114 3.40 -6.78 6.81
C ILE A 114 2.80 -7.61 5.68
N ALA A 115 3.63 -8.26 4.86
CA ALA A 115 3.16 -9.18 3.82
C ALA A 115 2.32 -10.32 4.40
N ASP A 116 2.77 -10.94 5.49
CA ASP A 116 2.04 -12.02 6.17
C ASP A 116 0.67 -11.55 6.70
N ILE A 117 0.62 -10.35 7.30
CA ILE A 117 -0.64 -9.75 7.77
C ILE A 117 -1.61 -9.51 6.60
N LEU A 118 -1.12 -8.97 5.49
CA LEU A 118 -1.93 -8.73 4.30
C LEU A 118 -2.42 -10.03 3.67
N ASP A 119 -1.55 -11.02 3.55
CA ASP A 119 -1.91 -12.35 3.04
C ASP A 119 -2.95 -13.04 3.94
N ASP A 120 -2.84 -12.92 5.27
CA ASP A 120 -3.84 -13.45 6.21
C ASP A 120 -5.20 -12.78 6.05
N LEU A 121 -5.21 -11.45 5.87
CA LEU A 121 -6.46 -10.71 5.63
C LEU A 121 -7.12 -11.08 4.29
N MET A 122 -6.32 -11.26 3.23
CA MET A 122 -6.84 -11.63 1.90
C MET A 122 -7.32 -13.08 1.82
N THR A 123 -6.79 -13.96 2.66
CA THR A 123 -7.17 -15.38 2.74
C THR A 123 -8.29 -15.66 3.75
N TYR A 124 -8.73 -14.63 4.49
CA TYR A 124 -9.81 -14.80 5.47
C TYR A 124 -11.10 -15.25 4.76
N GLU A 125 -11.65 -16.34 5.24
CA GLU A 125 -12.97 -16.87 4.87
C GLU A 125 -13.85 -16.81 6.12
N PRO A 126 -15.02 -16.13 6.06
CA PRO A 126 -15.93 -15.98 7.19
C PRO A 126 -16.60 -17.29 7.59
#